data_3f43142c7ee202801031fce6b0f8081b
#
_entry.id   3f43142c7ee202801031fce6b0f8081b
#
_cell.length_a   1.000
_cell.length_b   1.000
_cell.length_c   1.000
_cell.angle_alpha   90.00
_cell.angle_beta   90.00
_cell.angle_gamma   90.00
#
_symmetry.space_group_name_H-M   'P 1'
#
loop_
_entity.id
_entity.type
_entity.pdbx_description
1 polymer ?
#
loop_
_entity_poly.entity_id
_entity_poly.type
_entity_poly.pdbx_seq_one_letter_code
_entity_poly.pdbx_strand_id
1 'polypeptide(L)'
;MKSYHHLHETRSLRMHRIVEERYRETPDDVIRFGLENLERWQQRGVDCDDFRIWEEILRFVPQRLPEILSGSSEEAVRLRQSSPFAGLIPEAFRQQILTTSL
;
A
#
# COMPACT_ATOMS: atom_id res chain seq x y z
N MET A 1 -1.00 11.34 21.71
CA MET A 1 -1.15 11.77 20.31
C MET A 1 -0.09 11.20 19.40
N LYS A 2 1.16 11.30 19.77
CA LYS A 2 2.22 10.66 18.99
C LYS A 2 2.04 9.14 18.92
N SER A 3 1.53 8.55 20.02
CA SER A 3 1.29 7.11 20.07
C SER A 3 0.23 6.63 19.07
N TYR A 4 -0.79 7.45 18.81
CA TYR A 4 -1.82 7.11 17.84
C TYR A 4 -1.25 7.05 16.42
N HIS A 5 -0.49 8.07 16.02
CA HIS A 5 0.12 8.10 14.69
C HIS A 5 1.12 6.97 14.52
N HIS A 6 1.90 6.70 15.56
CA HIS A 6 2.87 5.61 15.52
C HIS A 6 2.18 4.26 15.36
N LEU A 7 1.10 4.02 16.09
CA LEU A 7 0.35 2.77 16.00
C LEU A 7 -0.25 2.59 14.61
N HIS A 8 -0.82 3.66 14.05
CA HIS A 8 -1.42 3.62 12.71
C HIS A 8 -0.36 3.29 11.65
N GLU A 9 0.79 3.93 11.74
CA GLU A 9 1.91 3.67 10.82
C GLU A 9 2.42 2.23 10.96
N THR A 10 2.49 1.72 12.18
CA THR A 10 2.92 0.35 12.42
C THR A 10 1.97 -0.66 11.76
N ARG A 11 0.67 -0.44 11.88
CA ARG A 11 -0.32 -1.30 11.24
C ARG A 11 -0.21 -1.25 9.72
N SER A 12 -0.06 -0.06 9.18
CA SER A 12 0.13 0.14 7.75
C SER A 12 1.36 -0.59 7.25
N LEU A 13 2.46 -0.47 7.97
CA LEU A 13 3.71 -1.14 7.60
C LEU A 13 3.56 -2.66 7.60
N ARG A 14 2.89 -3.23 8.60
CA ARG A 14 2.64 -4.67 8.65
C ARG A 14 1.84 -5.14 7.45
N MET A 15 0.80 -4.40 7.09
CA MET A 15 -0.03 -4.73 5.93
C MET A 15 0.78 -4.68 4.64
N HIS A 16 1.60 -3.65 4.50
CA HIS A 16 2.40 -3.49 3.29
C HIS A 16 3.54 -4.49 3.19
N ARG A 17 4.01 -5.02 4.31
CA ARG A 17 4.98 -6.13 4.27
C ARG A 17 4.35 -7.39 3.69
N ILE A 18 3.07 -7.62 3.95
CA ILE A 18 2.36 -8.74 3.35
C ILE A 18 2.19 -8.49 1.85
N VAL A 19 1.90 -7.25 1.45
CA VAL A 19 1.84 -6.89 0.03
C VAL A 19 3.20 -7.14 -0.63
N GLU A 20 4.29 -6.81 0.03
CA GLU A 20 5.63 -7.04 -0.50
C GLU A 20 5.89 -8.54 -0.71
N GLU A 21 5.49 -9.38 0.22
CA GLU A 21 5.62 -10.83 0.07
C GLU A 21 4.84 -11.32 -1.15
N ARG A 22 3.61 -10.84 -1.33
CA ARG A 22 2.80 -11.15 -2.51
C ARG A 22 3.48 -10.68 -3.78
N TYR A 23 4.07 -9.50 -3.75
CA TYR A 23 4.78 -8.96 -4.90
C TYR A 23 5.96 -9.87 -5.31
N ARG A 24 6.67 -10.41 -4.33
CA ARG A 24 7.78 -11.33 -4.63
C ARG A 24 7.31 -12.61 -5.29
N GLU A 25 6.13 -13.09 -4.91
CA GLU A 25 5.56 -14.34 -5.46
C GLU A 25 4.89 -14.12 -6.81
N THR A 26 4.08 -13.07 -6.91
CA THR A 26 3.26 -12.78 -8.09
C THR A 26 3.31 -11.30 -8.42
N PRO A 27 4.45 -10.79 -8.90
CA PRO A 27 4.62 -9.35 -9.12
C PRO A 27 3.60 -8.76 -10.09
N ASP A 28 3.30 -9.45 -11.18
CA ASP A 28 2.36 -8.94 -12.17
C ASP A 28 0.95 -8.81 -11.61
N ASP A 29 0.55 -9.74 -10.76
CA ASP A 29 -0.78 -9.69 -10.15
C ASP A 29 -0.90 -8.52 -9.19
N VAL A 30 0.14 -8.25 -8.41
CA VAL A 30 0.12 -7.13 -7.46
C VAL A 30 0.09 -5.80 -8.22
N ILE A 31 0.89 -5.66 -9.26
CA ILE A 31 0.90 -4.46 -10.09
C ILE A 31 -0.46 -4.23 -10.71
N ARG A 32 -1.04 -5.26 -11.31
CA ARG A 32 -2.36 -5.15 -11.94
C ARG A 32 -3.43 -4.78 -10.93
N PHE A 33 -3.41 -5.38 -9.75
CA PHE A 33 -4.38 -5.08 -8.71
C PHE A 33 -4.32 -3.60 -8.31
N GLY A 34 -3.11 -3.08 -8.10
CA GLY A 34 -2.94 -1.67 -7.75
C GLY A 34 -3.44 -0.73 -8.84
N LEU A 35 -3.10 -1.03 -10.09
CA LEU A 35 -3.53 -0.20 -11.23
C LEU A 35 -5.05 -0.23 -11.40
N GLU A 36 -5.69 -1.38 -11.22
CA GLU A 36 -7.14 -1.48 -11.31
C GLU A 36 -7.83 -0.67 -10.23
N ASN A 37 -7.31 -0.67 -9.01
CA ASN A 37 -7.87 0.14 -7.93
C ASN A 37 -7.72 1.63 -8.22
N LEU A 38 -6.56 2.07 -8.70
CA LEU A 38 -6.34 3.46 -9.04
C LEU A 38 -7.31 3.92 -10.13
N GLU A 39 -7.51 3.10 -11.16
CA GLU A 39 -8.43 3.40 -12.23
C GLU A 39 -9.86 3.52 -11.70
N ARG A 40 -10.27 2.59 -10.85
CA ARG A 40 -11.62 2.59 -10.27
C ARG A 40 -11.86 3.85 -9.44
N TRP A 41 -10.88 4.27 -8.66
CA TRP A 41 -11.01 5.47 -7.84
C TRP A 41 -11.08 6.72 -8.69
N GLN A 42 -10.29 6.78 -9.75
CA GLN A 42 -10.33 7.91 -10.68
C GLN A 42 -11.68 8.01 -11.36
N GLN A 43 -12.27 6.88 -11.74
CA GLN A 43 -13.61 6.86 -12.35
C GLN A 43 -14.68 7.35 -11.39
N ARG A 44 -14.47 7.22 -10.10
CA ARG A 44 -15.38 7.71 -9.06
C ARG A 44 -15.11 9.16 -8.68
N GLY A 45 -14.18 9.81 -9.34
CA GLY A 45 -13.85 11.20 -9.07
C GLY A 45 -12.86 11.41 -7.94
N VAL A 46 -12.27 10.34 -7.41
CA VAL A 46 -11.23 10.45 -6.39
C VAL A 46 -9.90 10.72 -7.09
N ASP A 47 -9.31 11.88 -6.83
CA ASP A 47 -8.06 12.28 -7.45
C ASP A 47 -7.16 12.91 -6.41
N CYS A 48 -5.92 12.44 -6.36
CA CYS A 48 -4.89 13.08 -5.56
C CYS A 48 -3.53 12.82 -6.20
N ASP A 49 -2.57 13.68 -5.88
CA ASP A 49 -1.26 13.62 -6.51
C ASP A 49 -0.55 12.30 -6.23
N ASP A 50 -0.74 11.74 -5.04
CA ASP A 50 -0.09 10.48 -4.68
C ASP A 50 -0.59 9.32 -5.54
N PHE A 51 -1.83 9.36 -6.02
CA PHE A 51 -2.34 8.32 -6.93
C PHE A 51 -1.60 8.35 -8.27
N ARG A 52 -1.24 9.53 -8.75
CA ARG A 52 -0.46 9.66 -9.99
C ARG A 52 0.95 9.11 -9.79
N ILE A 53 1.53 9.38 -8.61
CA ILE A 53 2.86 8.85 -8.28
C ILE A 53 2.80 7.32 -8.21
N TRP A 54 1.79 6.76 -7.56
CA TRP A 54 1.60 5.31 -7.51
C TRP A 54 1.45 4.71 -8.90
N GLU A 55 0.64 5.33 -9.76
CA GLU A 55 0.45 4.84 -11.12
C GLU A 55 1.77 4.83 -11.89
N GLU A 56 2.54 5.90 -11.78
CA GLU A 56 3.83 6.00 -12.43
C GLU A 56 4.80 4.91 -11.95
N ILE A 57 4.84 4.68 -10.65
CA ILE A 57 5.69 3.64 -10.08
C ILE A 57 5.28 2.26 -10.60
N LEU A 58 4.00 1.96 -10.56
CA LEU A 58 3.51 0.65 -10.96
C LEU A 58 3.71 0.38 -12.45
N ARG A 59 3.59 1.42 -13.29
CA ARG A 59 3.73 1.26 -14.73
C ARG A 59 5.17 1.24 -15.20
N PHE A 60 6.02 2.09 -14.60
CA PHE A 60 7.33 2.37 -15.19
C PHE A 60 8.51 1.98 -14.32
N VAL A 61 8.37 1.99 -13.00
CA VAL A 61 9.48 1.67 -12.09
C VAL A 61 9.03 0.77 -10.94
N PRO A 62 8.43 -0.39 -11.25
CA PRO A 62 7.92 -1.28 -10.20
C PRO A 62 9.02 -1.83 -9.29
N GLN A 63 10.28 -1.77 -9.73
CA GLN A 63 11.40 -2.18 -8.90
C GLN A 63 11.58 -1.31 -7.66
N ARG A 64 10.90 -0.16 -7.59
CA ARG A 64 10.88 0.67 -6.39
C ARG A 64 9.92 0.17 -5.32
N LEU A 65 9.04 -0.78 -5.65
CA LEU A 65 8.02 -1.23 -4.72
C LEU A 65 8.57 -1.75 -3.39
N PRO A 66 9.64 -2.56 -3.35
CA PRO A 66 10.12 -3.03 -2.05
C PRO A 66 10.48 -1.90 -1.08
N GLU A 67 11.15 -0.86 -1.56
CA GLU A 67 11.52 0.26 -0.69
C GLU A 67 10.32 1.06 -0.22
N ILE A 68 9.28 1.18 -1.06
CA ILE A 68 8.08 1.92 -0.71
C ILE A 68 7.20 1.12 0.25
N LEU A 69 7.08 -0.18 0.00
CA LEU A 69 6.20 -1.04 0.80
C LEU A 69 6.74 -1.28 2.21
N SER A 70 8.05 -1.28 2.40
CA SER A 70 8.63 -1.57 3.70
C SER A 70 9.67 -0.56 4.17
N GLY A 71 9.95 0.48 3.40
CA GLY A 71 10.95 1.47 3.75
C GLY A 71 10.47 2.49 4.77
N SER A 72 11.42 3.23 5.32
CA SER A 72 11.17 4.22 6.37
C SER A 72 11.35 5.67 5.92
N SER A 73 11.55 5.91 4.62
CA SER A 73 11.66 7.27 4.10
C SER A 73 10.33 8.00 4.24
N GLU A 74 10.38 9.35 4.26
CA GLU A 74 9.16 10.15 4.32
C GLU A 74 8.26 9.87 3.13
N GLU A 75 8.84 9.70 1.95
CA GLU A 75 8.07 9.38 0.75
C GLU A 75 7.36 8.03 0.90
N ALA A 76 8.07 7.00 1.38
CA ALA A 76 7.47 5.68 1.55
C ALA A 76 6.31 5.72 2.55
N VAL A 77 6.51 6.40 3.68
CA VAL A 77 5.46 6.54 4.69
C VAL A 77 4.24 7.26 4.12
N ARG A 78 4.46 8.35 3.40
CA ARG A 78 3.38 9.12 2.79
C ARG A 78 2.62 8.30 1.75
N LEU A 79 3.34 7.60 0.87
CA LEU A 79 2.71 6.83 -0.19
C LEU A 79 1.90 5.66 0.37
N ARG A 80 2.34 5.05 1.46
CA ARG A 80 1.56 3.98 2.08
C ARG A 80 0.22 4.47 2.61
N GLN A 81 0.08 5.76 2.96
CA GLN A 81 -1.18 6.32 3.42
C GLN A 81 -2.22 6.42 2.32
N SER A 82 -1.80 6.46 1.07
CA SER A 82 -2.68 6.51 -0.09
C SER A 82 -2.54 5.27 -0.97
N SER A 83 -2.28 4.13 -0.34
CA SER A 83 -1.92 2.89 -1.02
C SER A 83 -3.06 2.32 -1.86
N PRO A 84 -2.77 1.87 -3.10
CA PRO A 84 -3.78 1.24 -3.96
C PRO A 84 -3.97 -0.25 -3.70
N PHE A 85 -3.46 -0.77 -2.59
CA PHE A 85 -3.50 -2.21 -2.31
C PHE A 85 -4.60 -2.62 -1.34
N ALA A 86 -5.57 -1.74 -1.09
CA ALA A 86 -6.73 -2.07 -0.27
C ALA A 86 -7.48 -3.24 -0.91
N GLY A 87 -7.80 -4.25 -0.12
CA GLY A 87 -8.49 -5.44 -0.59
C GLY A 87 -7.59 -6.56 -1.08
N LEU A 88 -6.31 -6.31 -1.27
CA LEU A 88 -5.37 -7.35 -1.65
C LEU A 88 -5.15 -8.34 -0.50
N ILE A 89 -5.19 -7.85 0.73
CA ILE A 89 -4.99 -8.66 1.92
C ILE A 89 -6.35 -9.15 2.39
N PRO A 90 -6.53 -10.48 2.60
CA PRO A 90 -7.81 -11.01 3.08
C PRO A 90 -8.25 -10.36 4.38
N GLU A 91 -9.55 -10.19 4.54
CA GLU A 91 -10.13 -9.50 5.70
C GLU A 91 -9.72 -10.16 7.03
N ALA A 92 -9.63 -11.48 7.05
CA ALA A 92 -9.21 -12.19 8.26
C ALA A 92 -7.81 -11.77 8.72
N PHE A 93 -6.88 -11.60 7.77
CA PHE A 93 -5.53 -11.13 8.08
C PHE A 93 -5.53 -9.69 8.55
N ARG A 94 -6.35 -8.85 7.94
CA ARG A 94 -6.45 -7.44 8.33
C ARG A 94 -6.94 -7.32 9.76
N GLN A 95 -7.97 -8.08 10.14
CA GLN A 95 -8.50 -8.08 11.50
C GLN A 95 -7.46 -8.57 12.49
N GLN A 96 -6.72 -9.61 12.14
CA GLN A 96 -5.67 -10.13 13.00
C GLN A 96 -4.58 -9.08 13.25
N ILE A 97 -4.15 -8.38 12.20
CA ILE A 97 -3.16 -7.32 12.34
C ILE A 97 -3.66 -6.20 13.23
N LEU A 98 -4.92 -5.78 13.05
CA LEU A 98 -5.51 -4.72 13.85
C LEU A 98 -5.63 -5.12 15.32
N THR A 99 -5.94 -6.38 15.58
CA THR A 99 -6.09 -6.90 16.94
C THR A 99 -4.73 -7.01 17.64
N THR A 100 -3.74 -7.58 16.96
CA THR A 100 -2.43 -7.81 17.56
C THR A 100 -1.61 -6.55 17.72
N SER A 101 -1.99 -5.46 17.08
CA SER A 101 -1.29 -4.19 17.21
C SER A 101 -1.64 -3.45 18.50
N LEU A 102 -2.58 -3.95 19.23
CA LEU A 102 -2.96 -3.38 20.51
C LEU A 102 -2.25 -4.09 21.63
#